data_71559262bbf028644ec1113f30befcfc
#
_entry.id   71559262bbf028644ec1113f30befcfc
#
_cell.length_a   1.000
_cell.length_b   1.000
_cell.length_c   1.000
_cell.angle_alpha   90.00
_cell.angle_beta   90.00
_cell.angle_gamma   90.00
#
_symmetry.space_group_name_H-M   'P 1'
#
loop_
_entity.id
_entity.type
_entity.pdbx_description
1 polymer ?
#
loop_
_entity_poly.entity_id
_entity_poly.type
_entity_poly.pdbx_seq_one_letter_code
_entity_poly.pdbx_strand_id
1 'polypeptide(L)'
;MILITSLKKQRFKNDNPTSELYSIQSWINPEKIVSIVPTKTSIQDFVNNIDYVATGSKITMTNNSRLTSDQSPREVIDLINSCYEHDVWIKKSIGDTTTK
;
A
#
# COMPACT_ATOMS: atom_id res chain seq x y z
N MET A 1 -9.07 -1.20 -8.41
CA MET A 1 -8.04 -0.42 -7.71
C MET A 1 -8.03 -0.76 -6.23
N ILE A 2 -6.86 -0.84 -5.65
CA ILE A 2 -6.71 -1.03 -4.20
C ILE A 2 -6.00 0.18 -3.60
N LEU A 3 -6.30 0.45 -2.34
CA LEU A 3 -5.71 1.57 -1.61
C LEU A 3 -4.51 1.07 -0.81
N ILE A 4 -3.34 1.60 -1.12
CA ILE A 4 -2.11 1.26 -0.42
C ILE A 4 -1.68 2.44 0.44
N THR A 5 -1.39 2.15 1.70
CA THR A 5 -0.92 3.14 2.67
C THR A 5 0.59 2.99 2.84
N SER A 6 1.32 4.07 2.66
CA SER A 6 2.77 4.06 2.78
C SER A 6 3.22 3.88 4.24
N LEU A 7 4.47 3.51 4.41
CA LEU A 7 5.10 3.59 5.73
C LEU A 7 5.05 5.03 6.24
N LYS A 8 5.03 5.16 7.56
CA LYS A 8 5.01 6.48 8.20
C LYS A 8 6.26 7.27 7.84
N LYS A 9 6.05 8.55 7.55
CA LYS A 9 7.12 9.50 7.26
C LYS A 9 7.01 10.66 8.23
N GLN A 10 8.15 11.20 8.63
CA GLN A 10 8.18 12.37 9.48
C GLN A 10 7.95 13.63 8.65
N ARG A 11 7.11 14.52 9.16
CA ARG A 11 6.86 15.80 8.50
C ARG A 11 7.94 16.79 8.90
N PHE A 12 8.47 17.48 7.90
CA PHE A 12 9.45 18.55 8.08
C PHE A 12 8.80 19.89 7.79
N LYS A 13 9.20 20.89 8.55
CA LYS A 13 8.78 22.27 8.35
C LYS A 13 10.02 23.15 8.36
N ASN A 14 10.28 23.87 7.26
CA ASN A 14 11.48 24.70 7.07
C ASN A 14 12.77 23.89 7.34
N ASP A 15 12.83 22.67 6.79
CA ASP A 15 13.93 21.72 6.97
C ASP A 15 14.15 21.22 8.40
N ASN A 16 13.21 21.50 9.29
CA ASN A 16 13.25 21.01 10.66
C ASN A 16 12.21 19.89 10.86
N PRO A 17 12.59 18.79 11.52
CA PRO A 17 11.64 17.73 11.79
C PRO A 17 10.58 18.19 12.80
N THR A 18 9.34 17.74 12.57
CA THR A 18 8.24 17.95 13.50
C THR A 18 7.87 16.63 14.17
N SER A 19 7.04 16.67 15.20
CA SER A 19 6.55 15.45 15.86
C SER A 19 5.46 14.74 15.06
N GLU A 20 5.04 15.30 13.92
CA GLU A 20 3.97 14.74 13.11
C GLU A 20 4.50 13.64 12.20
N LEU A 21 3.89 12.47 12.27
CA LEU A 21 4.11 11.38 11.33
C LEU A 21 2.89 11.26 10.43
N TYR A 22 3.12 11.00 9.16
CA TYR A 22 2.04 10.88 8.18
C TYR A 22 2.29 9.72 7.23
N SER A 23 1.21 9.26 6.61
CA SER A 23 1.26 8.25 5.55
C SER A 23 0.66 8.83 4.29
N ILE A 24 1.16 8.38 3.15
CA ILE A 24 0.58 8.72 1.85
C ILE A 24 -0.28 7.54 1.41
N GLN A 25 -1.50 7.82 0.97
CA GLN A 25 -2.38 6.81 0.42
C GLN A 25 -2.39 6.91 -1.10
N SER A 26 -2.27 5.77 -1.75
CA SER A 26 -2.22 5.70 -3.21
C SER A 26 -3.15 4.61 -3.72
N TRP A 27 -3.93 4.92 -4.73
CA TRP A 27 -4.72 3.93 -5.43
C TRP A 27 -3.86 3.29 -6.52
N ILE A 28 -3.77 1.97 -6.50
CA ILE A 28 -2.99 1.24 -7.50
C ILE A 28 -3.84 0.17 -8.17
N ASN A 29 -3.50 -0.12 -9.41
CA ASN A 29 -4.13 -1.20 -10.16
C ASN A 29 -3.44 -2.52 -9.79
N PRO A 30 -4.15 -3.49 -9.17
CA PRO A 30 -3.52 -4.74 -8.77
C PRO A 30 -2.98 -5.55 -9.94
N GLU A 31 -3.51 -5.37 -11.15
CA GLU A 31 -3.00 -6.05 -12.35
C GLU A 31 -1.60 -5.59 -12.74
N LYS A 32 -1.17 -4.44 -12.24
CA LYS A 32 0.17 -3.90 -12.50
C LYS A 32 1.19 -4.33 -11.45
N ILE A 33 0.79 -5.12 -10.47
CA ILE A 33 1.71 -5.59 -9.42
C ILE A 33 2.47 -6.81 -9.93
N VAL A 34 3.80 -6.74 -9.87
CA VAL A 34 4.69 -7.85 -10.23
C VAL A 34 5.05 -8.68 -9.02
N SER A 35 5.34 -8.02 -7.89
CA SER A 35 5.74 -8.74 -6.68
C SER A 35 5.34 -7.98 -5.43
N ILE A 36 5.12 -8.73 -4.37
CA ILE A 36 4.85 -8.22 -3.03
C ILE A 36 5.74 -9.01 -2.09
N VAL A 37 6.68 -8.34 -1.45
CA VAL A 37 7.61 -8.99 -0.53
C VAL A 37 7.58 -8.31 0.83
N PRO A 38 7.78 -9.06 1.92
CA PRO A 38 7.87 -8.44 3.23
C PRO A 38 9.11 -7.56 3.31
N THR A 39 9.00 -6.46 4.03
CA THR A 39 10.12 -5.56 4.25
C THR A 39 10.17 -5.11 5.70
N LYS A 40 11.37 -4.80 6.15
CA LYS A 40 11.63 -4.14 7.43
C LYS A 40 12.44 -2.89 7.15
N THR A 41 12.00 -1.78 7.69
CA THR A 41 12.68 -0.50 7.52
C THR A 41 12.81 0.18 8.87
N SER A 42 13.96 0.76 9.13
CA SER A 42 14.17 1.60 10.28
C SER A 42 13.69 3.01 9.96
N ILE A 43 12.78 3.52 10.77
CA ILE A 43 12.29 4.90 10.68
C ILE A 43 12.85 5.65 11.86
N GLN A 44 13.58 6.71 11.60
CA GLN A 44 14.14 7.54 12.66
C GLN A 44 13.21 8.70 12.95
N ASP A 45 12.87 8.85 14.23
CA ASP A 45 12.18 10.03 14.72
C ASP A 45 13.25 11.03 15.19
N PHE A 46 13.52 12.03 14.37
CA PHE A 46 14.55 13.02 14.63
C PHE A 46 14.21 13.96 15.78
N VAL A 47 12.93 14.07 16.15
CA VAL A 47 12.50 14.92 17.25
C VAL A 47 12.77 14.24 18.59
N ASN A 48 12.40 12.96 18.70
CA ASN A 48 12.56 12.20 19.94
C ASN A 48 13.84 11.38 19.99
N ASN A 49 14.61 11.39 18.90
CA ASN A 49 15.86 10.65 18.73
C ASN A 49 15.66 9.14 19.01
N ILE A 50 14.60 8.60 18.44
CA ILE A 50 14.21 7.21 18.59
C ILE A 50 14.15 6.57 17.20
N ASP A 51 14.62 5.32 17.10
CA ASP A 51 14.49 4.51 15.90
C ASP A 51 13.36 3.51 16.09
N TYR A 52 12.48 3.42 15.11
CA TYR A 52 11.44 2.37 15.07
C TYR A 52 11.76 1.38 13.98
N VAL A 53 11.46 0.12 14.23
CA VAL A 53 11.44 -0.87 13.16
C VAL A 53 10.01 -0.96 12.65
N ALA A 54 9.82 -0.57 11.41
CA ALA A 54 8.53 -0.69 10.73
C ALA A 54 8.58 -1.91 9.83
N THR A 55 7.53 -2.72 9.88
CA THR A 55 7.34 -3.86 8.98
C THR A 55 6.20 -3.57 8.03
N GLY A 56 6.30 -4.11 6.84
CA GLY A 56 5.27 -3.93 5.82
C GLY A 56 5.61 -4.69 4.57
N SER A 57 5.24 -4.13 3.44
CA SER A 57 5.43 -4.75 2.13
C SER A 57 6.14 -3.81 1.17
N LYS A 58 7.01 -4.40 0.36
CA LYS A 58 7.58 -3.74 -0.81
C LYS A 58 6.84 -4.26 -2.02
N ILE A 59 6.16 -3.38 -2.73
CA ILE A 59 5.33 -3.69 -3.89
C ILE A 59 6.05 -3.17 -5.13
N THR A 60 6.33 -4.07 -6.06
CA THR A 60 6.96 -3.72 -7.34
C THR A 60 5.91 -3.78 -8.44
N MET A 61 5.86 -2.73 -9.25
CA MET A 61 4.92 -2.59 -10.35
C MET A 61 5.58 -2.98 -11.68
N THR A 62 4.77 -3.18 -12.71
CA THR A 62 5.25 -3.59 -14.05
C THR A 62 6.20 -2.59 -14.70
N ASN A 63 6.12 -1.31 -14.32
CA ASN A 63 7.03 -0.27 -14.81
C ASN A 63 8.29 -0.14 -13.95
N ASN A 64 8.56 -1.12 -13.08
CA ASN A 64 9.67 -1.13 -12.13
C ASN A 64 9.57 -0.09 -11.01
N SER A 65 8.47 0.64 -10.92
CA SER A 65 8.25 1.50 -9.75
C SER A 65 7.99 0.64 -8.52
N ARG A 66 8.37 1.15 -7.37
CA ARG A 66 8.28 0.44 -6.09
C ARG A 66 7.57 1.30 -5.08
N LEU A 67 6.68 0.64 -4.33
CA LEU A 67 5.96 1.26 -3.22
C LEU A 67 6.31 0.49 -1.95
N THR A 68 6.49 1.21 -0.87
CA THR A 68 6.66 0.59 0.44
C THR A 68 5.43 0.90 1.28
N SER A 69 4.75 -0.16 1.71
CA SER A 69 3.48 -0.06 2.44
C SER A 69 3.66 -0.48 3.89
N ASP A 70 2.85 0.08 4.79
CA ASP A 70 2.78 -0.37 6.17
C ASP A 70 1.93 -1.63 6.33
N GLN A 71 1.25 -2.05 5.26
CA GLN A 71 0.44 -3.25 5.23
C GLN A 71 1.33 -4.47 4.98
N SER A 72 1.04 -5.58 5.67
CA SER A 72 1.76 -6.82 5.43
C SER A 72 1.47 -7.36 4.03
N PRO A 73 2.32 -8.26 3.48
CA PRO A 73 2.02 -8.89 2.20
C PRO A 73 0.65 -9.57 2.19
N ARG A 74 0.27 -10.20 3.30
CA ARG A 74 -1.04 -10.84 3.42
C ARG A 74 -2.17 -9.83 3.35
N GLU A 75 -2.05 -8.70 4.03
CA GLU A 75 -3.05 -7.64 3.97
C GLU A 75 -3.21 -7.09 2.55
N VAL A 76 -2.10 -6.91 1.84
CA VAL A 76 -2.14 -6.45 0.44
C VAL A 76 -2.82 -7.50 -0.44
N ILE A 77 -2.48 -8.77 -0.25
CA ILE A 77 -3.10 -9.87 -1.01
C ILE A 77 -4.59 -9.94 -0.71
N ASP A 78 -4.99 -9.77 0.54
CA ASP A 78 -6.41 -9.76 0.91
C ASP A 78 -7.16 -8.61 0.24
N LEU A 79 -6.54 -7.43 0.14
CA LEU A 79 -7.12 -6.30 -0.60
C LEU A 79 -7.30 -6.63 -2.08
N ILE A 80 -6.32 -7.28 -2.69
CA ILE A 80 -6.39 -7.69 -4.09
C ILE A 80 -7.52 -8.67 -4.28
N ASN A 81 -7.62 -9.67 -3.43
CA ASN A 81 -8.65 -10.70 -3.51
C ASN A 81 -10.04 -10.08 -3.31
N SER A 82 -10.19 -9.16 -2.37
CA SER A 82 -11.47 -8.45 -2.16
C SER A 82 -11.87 -7.63 -3.36
N CYS A 83 -10.89 -7.00 -4.01
CA CYS A 83 -11.13 -6.23 -5.24
C CYS A 83 -11.64 -7.13 -6.36
N TYR A 84 -10.99 -8.27 -6.57
CA TYR A 84 -11.40 -9.22 -7.62
C TYR A 84 -12.75 -9.88 -7.29
N GLU A 85 -13.01 -10.23 -6.06
CA GLU A 85 -14.29 -10.77 -5.64
C GLU A 85 -15.41 -9.78 -5.92
N HIS A 86 -15.19 -8.51 -5.62
CA HIS A 86 -16.16 -7.46 -5.91
C HIS A 86 -16.39 -7.31 -7.41
N ASP A 87 -15.32 -7.30 -8.21
CA ASP A 87 -15.40 -7.22 -9.66
C ASP A 87 -16.15 -8.42 -10.25
N VAL A 88 -15.87 -9.62 -9.76
CA VAL A 88 -16.56 -10.84 -10.19
C VAL A 88 -18.04 -10.76 -9.86
N TRP A 89 -18.38 -10.27 -8.67
CA TRP A 89 -19.76 -10.10 -8.27
C TRP A 89 -20.50 -9.12 -9.18
N ILE A 90 -19.89 -7.98 -9.50
CA ILE A 90 -20.48 -7.00 -10.42
C ILE A 90 -20.66 -7.60 -11.81
N LYS A 91 -19.65 -8.28 -12.33
CA LYS A 91 -19.71 -8.92 -13.64
C LYS A 91 -20.83 -9.97 -13.68
N LYS A 92 -20.98 -10.74 -12.64
CA LYS A 92 -22.03 -11.76 -12.53
C LYS A 92 -23.40 -11.11 -12.55
N SER A 93 -23.61 -10.03 -11.80
CA SER A 93 -24.88 -9.31 -11.76
C SER A 93 -25.23 -8.71 -13.11
N ILE A 94 -24.27 -8.13 -13.80
CA ILE A 94 -24.46 -7.54 -15.12
C ILE A 94 -24.56 -8.64 -16.19
N GLY A 95 -23.71 -9.67 -16.06
CA GLY A 95 -23.65 -10.77 -17.01
C GLY A 95 -24.95 -11.55 -17.10
N ASP A 96 -25.68 -11.69 -16.01
CA ASP A 96 -26.98 -12.34 -16.00
C ASP A 96 -28.00 -11.63 -16.88
N THR A 97 -27.76 -10.35 -17.18
CA THR A 97 -28.63 -9.59 -18.07
C THR A 97 -28.09 -9.48 -19.48
N THR A 98 -26.81 -9.73 -19.72
CA THR A 98 -26.14 -9.48 -20.99
C THR A 98 -25.62 -10.71 -21.70
N THR A 99 -25.38 -11.80 -20.98
CA THR A 99 -24.76 -13.00 -21.53
C THR A 99 -25.75 -14.08 -21.95
N LYS A 100 -26.93 -13.71 -22.18
CA LYS A 100 -28.00 -14.66 -22.59
C LYS A 100 -27.85 -15.20 -23.98
#